data_7f7e9c45e8c5f6fa282028b770ace1e4
#
_entry.id   7f7e9c45e8c5f6fa282028b770ace1e4
#
_cell.length_a   1.000
_cell.length_b   1.000
_cell.length_c   1.000
_cell.angle_alpha   90.00
_cell.angle_beta   90.00
_cell.angle_gamma   90.00
#
_symmetry.space_group_name_H-M   'P 1'
#
loop_
_entity.id
_entity.type
_entity.pdbx_description
1 polymer ?
#
loop_
_entity_poly.entity_id
_entity_poly.type
_entity_poly.pdbx_seq_one_letter_code
_entity_poly.pdbx_strand_id
1 'polypeptide(L)'
;MNEQFARDVMHGLSESPKYLPSKYFYDKTGDRLFQEIMELEEYYLTRCEFEIFQNSKQEFLNHFLAQSKAFDLIEFGAGDGKKTKVLLEHFM
;
A
#
# COMPACT_ATOMS: atom_id res chain seq x y z
N MET A 1 0.48 -14.66 -24.27
CA MET A 1 -0.12 -14.83 -22.94
C MET A 1 0.81 -15.68 -22.09
N ASN A 2 0.97 -15.33 -20.84
CA ASN A 2 1.77 -16.10 -19.89
C ASN A 2 1.07 -17.43 -19.59
N GLU A 3 1.76 -18.55 -19.75
CA GLU A 3 1.21 -19.89 -19.50
C GLU A 3 0.80 -20.08 -18.04
N GLN A 4 1.57 -19.52 -17.11
CA GLN A 4 1.22 -19.62 -15.69
C GLN A 4 -0.08 -18.88 -15.37
N PHE A 5 -0.27 -17.71 -15.97
CA PHE A 5 -1.52 -16.97 -15.83
C PHE A 5 -2.71 -17.78 -16.34
N ALA A 6 -2.56 -18.39 -17.53
CA ALA A 6 -3.62 -19.23 -18.10
C ALA A 6 -3.97 -20.39 -17.18
N ARG A 7 -2.95 -21.08 -16.65
CA ARG A 7 -3.17 -22.19 -15.71
C ARG A 7 -3.87 -21.73 -14.43
N ASP A 8 -3.45 -20.61 -13.88
CA ASP A 8 -4.03 -20.07 -12.64
C ASP A 8 -5.51 -19.70 -12.84
N VAL A 9 -5.85 -19.10 -13.99
CA VAL A 9 -7.23 -18.74 -14.32
C VAL A 9 -8.08 -20.01 -14.50
N MET A 10 -7.59 -20.98 -15.24
CA MET A 10 -8.32 -22.24 -15.44
C MET A 10 -8.56 -22.95 -14.10
N HIS A 11 -7.55 -23.01 -13.27
CA HIS A 11 -7.65 -23.66 -11.97
C HIS A 11 -8.67 -22.93 -11.08
N GLY A 12 -8.54 -21.62 -10.92
CA GLY A 12 -9.42 -20.85 -10.05
C GLY A 12 -10.87 -20.87 -10.49
N LEU A 13 -11.12 -20.77 -11.80
CA LEU A 13 -12.49 -20.79 -12.33
C LEU A 13 -13.09 -22.21 -12.34
N SER A 14 -12.29 -23.24 -12.15
CA SER A 14 -12.75 -24.63 -12.04
C SER A 14 -13.08 -25.02 -10.60
N GLU A 15 -12.73 -24.19 -9.63
CA GLU A 15 -12.99 -24.48 -8.22
C GLU A 15 -14.41 -24.05 -7.78
N SER A 16 -14.82 -24.52 -6.62
CA SER A 16 -16.08 -24.15 -5.99
C SER A 16 -15.80 -23.72 -4.54
N PRO A 17 -15.94 -22.42 -4.21
CA PRO A 17 -16.31 -21.29 -5.09
C PRO A 17 -15.21 -20.91 -6.06
N LYS A 18 -15.58 -20.32 -7.18
CA LYS A 18 -14.63 -19.82 -8.18
C LYS A 18 -13.84 -18.65 -7.62
N TYR A 19 -12.57 -18.54 -8.01
CA TYR A 19 -11.71 -17.43 -7.57
C TYR A 19 -10.69 -17.11 -8.63
N LEU A 20 -10.06 -15.95 -8.49
CA LEU A 20 -8.87 -15.57 -9.25
C LEU A 20 -7.81 -15.06 -8.26
N PRO A 21 -6.52 -15.42 -8.45
CA PRO A 21 -5.47 -14.97 -7.54
C PRO A 21 -5.30 -13.45 -7.56
N SER A 22 -5.24 -12.84 -6.37
CA SER A 22 -5.12 -11.40 -6.23
C SER A 22 -3.77 -10.85 -6.72
N LYS A 23 -2.75 -11.68 -6.85
CA LYS A 23 -1.43 -11.25 -7.33
C LYS A 23 -1.47 -10.60 -8.72
N TYR A 24 -2.52 -10.89 -9.52
CA TYR A 24 -2.68 -10.31 -10.85
C TYR A 24 -3.28 -8.90 -10.85
N PHE A 25 -3.62 -8.36 -9.68
CA PHE A 25 -4.12 -6.99 -9.57
C PHE A 25 -3.00 -5.93 -9.59
N TYR A 26 -1.74 -6.35 -9.50
CA TYR A 26 -0.61 -5.45 -9.25
C TYR A 26 0.20 -5.11 -10.50
N ASP A 27 -0.46 -5.00 -11.64
CA ASP A 27 0.13 -4.46 -12.86
C ASP A 27 -0.15 -2.95 -12.95
N LYS A 28 0.31 -2.31 -14.04
CA LYS A 28 0.11 -0.86 -14.22
C LYS A 28 -1.37 -0.47 -14.27
N THR A 29 -2.19 -1.30 -14.92
CA THR A 29 -3.63 -1.05 -14.99
C THR A 29 -4.28 -1.19 -13.63
N GLY A 30 -3.91 -2.23 -12.87
CA GLY A 30 -4.40 -2.44 -11.52
C GLY A 30 -4.01 -1.32 -10.58
N ASP A 31 -2.76 -0.84 -10.68
CA ASP A 31 -2.30 0.29 -9.88
C ASP A 31 -3.10 1.55 -10.17
N ARG A 32 -3.38 1.83 -11.43
CA ARG A 32 -4.20 2.98 -11.83
C ARG A 32 -5.62 2.86 -11.29
N LEU A 33 -6.22 1.68 -11.42
CA LEU A 33 -7.56 1.43 -10.90
C LEU A 33 -7.61 1.57 -9.38
N PHE A 34 -6.58 1.11 -8.68
CA PHE A 34 -6.52 1.25 -7.23
C PHE A 34 -6.43 2.72 -6.82
N GLN A 35 -5.69 3.55 -7.58
CA GLN A 35 -5.65 4.99 -7.30
C GLN A 35 -7.02 5.63 -7.46
N GLU A 36 -7.79 5.20 -8.44
CA GLU A 36 -9.18 5.64 -8.59
C GLU A 36 -10.05 5.20 -7.40
N ILE A 37 -9.85 3.97 -6.93
CA ILE A 37 -10.54 3.46 -5.74
C ILE A 37 -10.23 4.31 -4.51
N MET A 38 -8.97 4.73 -4.33
CA MET A 38 -8.58 5.56 -3.20
C MET A 38 -9.26 6.93 -3.18
N GLU A 39 -9.73 7.41 -4.35
CA GLU A 39 -10.46 8.67 -4.45
C GLU A 39 -11.95 8.52 -4.13
N LEU A 40 -12.47 7.30 -4.06
CA LEU A 40 -13.87 7.06 -3.75
C LEU A 40 -14.18 7.43 -2.30
N GLU A 41 -15.35 8.02 -2.09
CA GLU A 41 -15.79 8.43 -0.76
C GLU A 41 -15.90 7.22 0.18
N GLU A 42 -16.36 6.08 -0.35
CA GLU A 42 -16.53 4.85 0.41
C GLU A 42 -15.20 4.25 0.88
N TYR A 43 -14.11 4.54 0.19
CA TYR A 43 -12.79 4.03 0.54
C TYR A 43 -12.08 5.03 1.44
N TYR A 44 -12.40 5.00 2.72
CA TYR A 44 -11.90 5.97 3.70
C TYR A 44 -10.52 5.60 4.29
N LEU A 45 -10.05 4.36 4.09
CA LEU A 45 -8.85 3.85 4.76
C LEU A 45 -7.60 4.68 4.46
N THR A 46 -7.39 5.03 3.19
CA THR A 46 -6.23 5.83 2.79
C THR A 46 -6.25 7.21 3.43
N ARG A 47 -7.44 7.84 3.49
CA ARG A 47 -7.58 9.16 4.12
C ARG A 47 -7.32 9.09 5.62
N CYS A 48 -7.81 8.04 6.27
CA CYS A 48 -7.57 7.82 7.70
C CYS A 48 -6.10 7.60 8.01
N GLU A 49 -5.40 6.79 7.21
CA GLU A 49 -3.96 6.55 7.37
C GLU A 49 -3.16 7.84 7.18
N PHE A 50 -3.49 8.61 6.17
CA PHE A 50 -2.83 9.90 5.92
C PHE A 50 -3.01 10.85 7.09
N GLU A 51 -4.23 10.92 7.63
CA GLU A 51 -4.55 11.75 8.79
C GLU A 51 -3.77 11.30 10.03
N ILE A 52 -3.68 9.99 10.27
CA ILE A 52 -2.90 9.45 11.38
C ILE A 52 -1.44 9.86 11.24
N PHE A 53 -0.86 9.74 10.05
CA PHE A 53 0.53 10.14 9.82
C PHE A 53 0.73 11.64 10.06
N GLN A 54 -0.18 12.48 9.57
CA GLN A 54 -0.11 13.93 9.79
C GLN A 54 -0.19 14.30 11.27
N ASN A 55 -1.10 13.68 11.99
CA ASN A 55 -1.37 14.03 13.39
C ASN A 55 -0.38 13.40 14.35
N SER A 56 0.26 12.28 13.98
CA SER A 56 1.13 11.52 14.88
C SER A 56 2.60 11.52 14.46
N LYS A 57 2.98 12.29 13.44
CA LYS A 57 4.36 12.28 12.93
C LYS A 57 5.40 12.63 14.00
N GLN A 58 5.07 13.54 14.90
CA GLN A 58 6.00 13.89 15.99
C GLN A 58 6.14 12.75 16.99
N GLU A 59 5.08 12.04 17.28
CA GLU A 59 5.13 10.87 18.16
C GLU A 59 5.97 9.75 17.55
N PHE A 60 5.82 9.50 16.23
CA PHE A 60 6.67 8.53 15.53
C PHE A 60 8.13 8.92 15.67
N LEU A 61 8.46 10.19 15.41
CA LEU A 61 9.85 10.65 15.53
C LEU A 61 10.38 10.47 16.94
N ASN A 62 9.59 10.82 17.94
CA ASN A 62 10.00 10.68 19.34
C ASN A 62 10.31 9.22 19.69
N HIS A 63 9.48 8.28 19.25
CA HIS A 63 9.71 6.87 19.50
C HIS A 63 10.95 6.35 18.78
N PHE A 64 11.18 6.77 17.54
CA PHE A 64 12.37 6.34 16.80
C PHE A 64 13.65 6.89 17.43
N LEU A 65 13.66 8.16 17.84
CA LEU A 65 14.82 8.78 18.44
C LEU A 65 15.07 8.34 19.89
N ALA A 66 14.09 7.75 20.57
CA ALA A 66 14.25 7.22 21.91
C ALA A 66 15.29 6.11 21.98
N GLN A 67 15.51 5.40 20.87
CA GLN A 67 16.45 4.27 20.82
C GLN A 67 17.78 4.62 20.16
N SER A 68 17.82 5.64 19.31
CA SER A 68 19.03 6.06 18.61
C SER A 68 18.88 7.48 18.12
N LYS A 69 19.99 8.23 18.08
CA LYS A 69 20.01 9.60 17.55
C LYS A 69 19.85 9.64 16.02
N ALA A 70 20.12 8.54 15.35
CA ALA A 70 20.00 8.42 13.90
C ALA A 70 19.40 7.05 13.57
N PHE A 71 18.63 6.99 12.49
CA PHE A 71 18.02 5.76 12.03
C PHE A 71 17.81 5.82 10.52
N ASP A 72 17.72 4.64 9.91
CA ASP A 72 17.33 4.50 8.51
C ASP A 72 15.87 4.10 8.45
N LEU A 73 15.15 4.64 7.48
CA LEU A 73 13.75 4.30 7.25
C LEU A 73 13.64 3.44 5.99
N ILE A 74 13.15 2.23 6.15
CA ILE A 74 12.93 1.29 5.06
C ILE A 74 11.45 0.96 5.00
N GLU A 75 10.85 1.06 3.82
CA GLU A 75 9.43 0.77 3.63
C GLU A 75 9.23 -0.24 2.52
N PHE A 76 8.44 -1.27 2.81
CA PHE A 76 8.01 -2.24 1.80
C PHE A 76 6.69 -1.78 1.18
N GLY A 77 6.64 -1.80 -0.17
CA GLY A 77 5.39 -1.48 -0.87
C GLY A 77 4.95 -0.03 -0.72
N ALA A 78 5.89 0.91 -0.88
CA ALA A 78 5.63 2.33 -0.67
C ALA A 78 4.52 2.91 -1.57
N GLY A 79 4.25 2.29 -2.72
CA GLY A 79 3.28 2.81 -3.67
C GLY A 79 3.71 4.16 -4.23
N ASP A 80 2.85 5.17 -4.13
CA ASP A 80 3.17 6.53 -4.56
C ASP A 80 3.96 7.34 -3.53
N GLY A 81 4.16 6.78 -2.34
CA GLY A 81 4.96 7.40 -1.29
C GLY A 81 4.31 8.58 -0.59
N LYS A 82 3.07 8.91 -0.87
CA LYS A 82 2.40 10.10 -0.29
C LYS A 82 2.35 10.07 1.23
N LYS A 83 2.05 8.93 1.83
CA LYS A 83 1.96 8.80 3.30
C LYS A 83 3.34 8.88 3.94
N THR A 84 4.30 8.17 3.37
CA THR A 84 5.66 8.15 3.87
C THR A 84 6.32 9.51 3.74
N LYS A 85 5.99 10.26 2.69
CA LYS A 85 6.50 11.62 2.47
C LYS A 85 6.19 12.53 3.66
N VAL A 86 5.02 12.39 4.28
CA VAL A 86 4.65 13.16 5.48
C VAL A 86 5.68 12.95 6.58
N LEU A 87 6.06 11.69 6.82
CA LEU A 87 7.06 11.35 7.83
C LEU A 87 8.44 11.86 7.44
N LEU A 88 8.85 11.66 6.18
CA LEU A 88 10.17 12.05 5.71
C LEU A 88 10.37 13.57 5.80
N GLU A 89 9.40 14.36 5.38
CA GLU A 89 9.48 15.81 5.46
C GLU A 89 9.60 16.28 6.91
N HIS A 90 8.95 15.61 7.83
CA HIS A 90 9.01 15.96 9.24
C HIS A 90 10.34 15.54 9.90
N PHE A 91 10.90 14.40 9.48
CA PHE A 91 12.12 13.86 10.09
C PHE A 91 13.39 14.55 9.62
N MET A 92 13.34 15.24 8.52
CA MET A 92 14.53 15.92 7.95
C MET A 92 14.72 17.34 8.48
#